data_a5d07652b6fc5518f8c8670e58bd9586
#
_entry.id   a5d07652b6fc5518f8c8670e58bd9586
#
_cell.length_a   1.000
_cell.length_b   1.000
_cell.length_c   1.000
_cell.angle_alpha   90.00
_cell.angle_beta   90.00
_cell.angle_gamma   90.00
#
_symmetry.space_group_name_H-M   'P 1'
#
loop_
_entity.id
_entity.type
_entity.pdbx_description
1 polymer ?
#
loop_
_entity_poly.entity_id
_entity_poly.type
_entity_poly.pdbx_seq_one_letter_code
_entity_poly.pdbx_strand_id
1 'polypeptide(L)'
;MRLTALLSAPSKVIKLPRDYRFGTSRPSTVAAQRRNPPGKRRSKIFVEPIRNDEWAYFRGDTVEVLAGKDAGKQGKVTQVIRARNWVVVENLNTHFRYVGKSGSYRGTYVPSEAPLLLNHVALVDPTDRQPTSVEWRYTEEGERVRVSLRTGRIIPKPVFQRRDGIIPEQWKDGPKDTSADDALERTYVPSLKTFQEEIMEAMGIVENRRHRDSFWY
;
A
#
# COMPACT_ATOMS: atom_id res chain seq x y z
N MET A 1 35.42 -9.80 -29.96
CA MET A 1 34.83 -10.29 -28.68
C MET A 1 33.43 -10.81 -28.96
N ARG A 2 33.20 -12.10 -28.74
CA ARG A 2 31.88 -12.69 -29.01
C ARG A 2 30.93 -12.40 -27.85
N LEU A 3 29.97 -11.53 -28.07
CA LEU A 3 28.91 -11.17 -27.12
C LEU A 3 27.97 -12.36 -26.72
N THR A 4 28.08 -13.46 -27.47
CA THR A 4 27.27 -14.67 -27.23
C THR A 4 27.63 -15.44 -25.96
N ALA A 5 28.82 -15.28 -25.41
CA ALA A 5 29.24 -15.96 -24.18
C ALA A 5 28.63 -15.34 -22.90
N LEU A 6 28.23 -14.07 -22.94
CA LEU A 6 27.56 -13.40 -21.82
C LEU A 6 26.07 -13.72 -21.72
N LEU A 7 25.45 -14.16 -22.81
CA LEU A 7 24.03 -14.52 -22.83
C LEU A 7 23.76 -15.97 -22.37
N SER A 8 24.79 -16.80 -22.31
CA SER A 8 24.69 -18.22 -21.92
C SER A 8 25.11 -18.53 -20.49
N ALA A 9 25.52 -17.53 -19.71
CA ALA A 9 25.68 -17.73 -18.27
C ALA A 9 24.32 -18.16 -17.66
N PRO A 10 24.26 -19.34 -16.99
CA PRO A 10 23.03 -19.76 -16.35
C PRO A 10 22.70 -18.74 -15.26
N SER A 11 21.86 -17.78 -15.62
CA SER A 11 21.26 -16.91 -14.62
C SER A 11 20.57 -17.85 -13.64
N LYS A 12 20.89 -17.76 -12.35
CA LYS A 12 20.12 -18.43 -11.29
C LYS A 12 18.68 -17.98 -11.47
N VAL A 13 17.89 -18.81 -12.14
CA VAL A 13 16.49 -18.51 -12.41
C VAL A 13 15.79 -18.53 -11.07
N ILE A 14 15.57 -17.36 -10.52
CA ILE A 14 14.75 -17.20 -9.32
C ILE A 14 13.35 -17.71 -9.72
N LYS A 15 12.93 -18.82 -9.15
CA LYS A 15 11.57 -19.34 -9.33
C LYS A 15 10.60 -18.38 -8.63
N LEU A 16 10.13 -17.38 -9.38
CA LEU A 16 9.07 -16.51 -8.90
C LEU A 16 7.77 -17.32 -8.73
N PRO A 17 6.92 -16.95 -7.77
CA PRO A 17 5.61 -17.55 -7.62
C PRO A 17 4.86 -17.59 -8.97
N ARG A 18 4.11 -18.65 -9.23
CA ARG A 18 3.39 -18.83 -10.51
C ARG A 18 2.40 -17.72 -10.83
N ASP A 19 1.91 -17.01 -9.83
CA ASP A 19 0.99 -15.88 -9.95
C ASP A 19 1.72 -14.54 -10.18
N TYR A 20 3.05 -14.51 -10.08
CA TYR A 20 3.84 -13.32 -10.35
C TYR A 20 3.94 -13.07 -11.86
N ARG A 21 3.27 -12.04 -12.33
CA ARG A 21 3.15 -11.70 -13.76
C ARG A 21 4.26 -10.80 -14.27
N PHE A 22 5.48 -11.08 -13.91
CA PHE A 22 6.63 -10.30 -14.34
C PHE A 22 6.76 -10.29 -15.88
N GLY A 23 6.73 -9.11 -16.48
CA GLY A 23 6.90 -8.92 -17.94
C GLY A 23 5.79 -9.55 -18.82
N THR A 24 4.75 -10.13 -18.22
CA THR A 24 3.67 -10.81 -18.94
C THR A 24 2.30 -10.13 -18.76
N SER A 25 2.27 -8.85 -18.44
CA SER A 25 1.02 -8.10 -18.20
C SER A 25 0.13 -7.98 -19.43
N ARG A 26 0.68 -8.16 -20.62
CA ARG A 26 -0.08 -8.13 -21.87
C ARG A 26 -0.33 -9.56 -22.37
N PRO A 27 -1.58 -10.03 -22.43
CA PRO A 27 -1.91 -11.41 -22.80
C PRO A 27 -1.53 -11.78 -24.25
N SER A 28 -1.37 -10.78 -25.13
CA SER A 28 -1.02 -10.95 -26.53
C SER A 28 0.48 -11.11 -26.80
N THR A 29 1.34 -10.92 -25.79
CA THR A 29 2.79 -11.11 -26.00
C THR A 29 3.16 -12.56 -26.04
N VAL A 30 4.21 -12.90 -26.85
CA VAL A 30 4.74 -14.27 -26.95
C VAL A 30 5.14 -14.83 -25.58
N ALA A 31 5.71 -13.99 -24.70
CA ALA A 31 6.08 -14.37 -23.34
C ALA A 31 4.84 -14.74 -22.50
N ALA A 32 3.76 -13.99 -22.63
CA ALA A 32 2.50 -14.28 -21.94
C ALA A 32 1.85 -15.57 -22.48
N GLN A 33 1.87 -15.78 -23.79
CA GLN A 33 1.33 -16.98 -24.45
C GLN A 33 2.11 -18.23 -24.08
N ARG A 34 3.45 -18.17 -24.05
CA ARG A 34 4.30 -19.30 -23.59
C ARG A 34 4.05 -19.64 -22.12
N ARG A 35 3.82 -18.66 -21.26
CA ARG A 35 3.48 -18.88 -19.85
C ARG A 35 2.05 -19.37 -19.64
N ASN A 36 1.14 -18.97 -20.50
CA ASN A 36 -0.28 -19.29 -20.44
C ASN A 36 -0.74 -19.89 -21.75
N PRO A 37 -0.36 -21.12 -22.08
CA PRO A 37 -0.87 -21.76 -23.27
C PRO A 37 -2.40 -21.85 -23.22
N PRO A 38 -3.09 -21.66 -24.34
CA PRO A 38 -4.54 -21.77 -24.40
C PRO A 38 -4.98 -23.15 -23.88
N GLY A 39 -6.07 -23.19 -23.12
CA GLY A 39 -6.62 -24.41 -22.52
C GLY A 39 -6.02 -24.80 -21.16
N LYS A 40 -4.91 -24.23 -20.72
CA LYS A 40 -4.35 -24.50 -19.40
C LYS A 40 -4.84 -23.51 -18.35
N ARG A 41 -5.81 -23.90 -17.54
CA ARG A 41 -6.22 -23.10 -16.38
C ARG A 41 -5.09 -23.04 -15.34
N ARG A 42 -4.76 -21.84 -14.91
CA ARG A 42 -3.85 -21.65 -13.77
C ARG A 42 -4.60 -21.95 -12.49
N SER A 43 -3.99 -22.74 -11.62
CA SER A 43 -4.42 -22.80 -10.23
C SER A 43 -4.18 -21.43 -9.57
N LYS A 44 -5.19 -20.88 -8.91
CA LYS A 44 -5.02 -19.70 -8.08
C LYS A 44 -4.21 -20.12 -6.86
N ILE A 45 -3.10 -19.42 -6.60
CA ILE A 45 -2.35 -19.58 -5.35
C ILE A 45 -3.01 -18.62 -4.36
N PHE A 46 -3.61 -19.19 -3.33
CA PHE A 46 -4.12 -18.42 -2.20
C PHE A 46 -2.94 -18.15 -1.27
N VAL A 47 -2.69 -16.87 -1.01
CA VAL A 47 -1.75 -16.42 -0.01
C VAL A 47 -2.56 -16.00 1.19
N GLU A 48 -2.30 -16.61 2.34
CA GLU A 48 -2.87 -16.17 3.60
C GLU A 48 -2.21 -14.84 4.03
N PRO A 49 -2.97 -13.75 4.10
CA PRO A 49 -2.40 -12.47 4.51
C PRO A 49 -2.05 -12.48 5.99
N ILE A 50 -0.89 -11.94 6.32
CA ILE A 50 -0.46 -11.76 7.70
C ILE A 50 -1.41 -10.77 8.39
N ARG A 51 -1.78 -11.05 9.62
CA ARG A 51 -2.65 -10.19 10.43
C ARG A 51 -2.07 -8.79 10.57
N ASN A 52 -2.94 -7.79 10.64
CA ASN A 52 -2.51 -6.41 10.82
C ASN A 52 -1.67 -6.21 12.10
N ASP A 53 -1.95 -7.00 13.11
CA ASP A 53 -1.24 -6.96 14.39
C ASP A 53 0.19 -7.51 14.29
N GLU A 54 0.40 -8.50 13.45
CA GLU A 54 1.71 -9.13 13.24
C GLU A 54 2.55 -8.41 12.18
N TRP A 55 1.92 -7.51 11.43
CA TRP A 55 2.57 -6.82 10.31
C TRP A 55 3.63 -5.84 10.79
N ALA A 56 4.90 -6.11 10.49
CA ALA A 56 6.04 -5.33 10.99
C ALA A 56 6.65 -4.35 9.99
N TYR A 57 6.27 -4.38 8.71
CA TYR A 57 6.87 -3.57 7.65
C TYR A 57 5.99 -2.41 7.26
N PHE A 58 6.56 -1.22 7.22
CA PHE A 58 5.85 0.00 6.86
C PHE A 58 6.56 0.71 5.71
N ARG A 59 5.82 1.55 5.02
CA ARG A 59 6.40 2.42 4.00
C ARG A 59 7.39 3.38 4.64
N GLY A 60 8.59 3.49 4.03
CA GLY A 60 9.70 4.29 4.55
C GLY A 60 10.69 3.51 5.41
N ASP A 61 10.39 2.27 5.80
CA ASP A 61 11.34 1.42 6.50
C ASP A 61 12.56 1.13 5.63
N THR A 62 13.73 1.04 6.26
CA THR A 62 14.93 0.53 5.60
C THR A 62 14.96 -0.99 5.77
N VAL A 63 15.14 -1.68 4.64
CA VAL A 63 15.15 -3.14 4.59
C VAL A 63 16.34 -3.64 3.78
N GLU A 64 16.78 -4.83 4.10
CA GLU A 64 17.80 -5.56 3.34
C GLU A 64 17.17 -6.73 2.59
N VAL A 65 17.58 -6.92 1.36
CA VAL A 65 17.12 -8.03 0.52
C VAL A 65 17.96 -9.26 0.83
N LEU A 66 17.34 -10.31 1.34
CA LEU A 66 18.04 -11.56 1.73
C LEU A 66 18.22 -12.52 0.54
N ALA A 67 17.33 -12.48 -0.44
CA ALA A 67 17.34 -13.42 -1.54
C ALA A 67 16.99 -12.73 -2.88
N GLY A 68 17.63 -13.16 -3.93
CA GLY A 68 17.38 -12.68 -5.28
C GLY A 68 18.62 -12.05 -5.91
N LYS A 69 18.40 -11.33 -7.02
CA LYS A 69 19.48 -10.69 -7.78
C LYS A 69 20.17 -9.55 -7.02
N ASP A 70 19.46 -8.93 -6.08
CA ASP A 70 19.92 -7.80 -5.28
C ASP A 70 20.11 -8.19 -3.80
N ALA A 71 20.38 -9.48 -3.53
CA ALA A 71 20.65 -9.95 -2.17
C ALA A 71 21.83 -9.19 -1.54
N GLY A 72 21.71 -8.82 -0.27
CA GLY A 72 22.67 -8.04 0.50
C GLY A 72 22.58 -6.52 0.29
N LYS A 73 21.69 -6.04 -0.59
CA LYS A 73 21.49 -4.59 -0.77
C LYS A 73 20.39 -4.09 0.15
N GLN A 74 20.57 -2.88 0.65
CA GLN A 74 19.61 -2.18 1.48
C GLN A 74 18.87 -1.11 0.67
N GLY A 75 17.59 -0.91 0.99
CA GLY A 75 16.76 0.09 0.34
C GLY A 75 15.55 0.48 1.19
N LYS A 76 14.86 1.54 0.81
CA LYS A 76 13.64 1.98 1.49
C LYS A 76 12.40 1.34 0.89
N VAL A 77 11.46 0.98 1.73
CA VAL A 77 10.15 0.46 1.31
C VAL A 77 9.31 1.60 0.74
N THR A 78 8.95 1.51 -0.53
CA THR A 78 8.08 2.48 -1.22
C THR A 78 6.61 2.11 -1.13
N GLN A 79 6.31 0.82 -1.20
CA GLN A 79 4.94 0.32 -1.17
C GLN A 79 4.85 -1.03 -0.44
N VAL A 80 3.73 -1.24 0.24
CA VAL A 80 3.42 -2.48 0.95
C VAL A 80 2.11 -3.04 0.41
N ILE A 81 2.13 -4.31 -0.02
CA ILE A 81 0.96 -5.03 -0.55
C ILE A 81 0.59 -6.15 0.42
N ARG A 82 -0.23 -5.81 1.43
CA ARG A 82 -0.58 -6.73 2.52
C ARG A 82 -1.35 -7.96 2.06
N ALA A 83 -2.23 -7.81 1.08
CA ALA A 83 -3.03 -8.93 0.55
C ALA A 83 -2.20 -10.08 -0.03
N ARG A 84 -0.94 -9.82 -0.35
CA ARG A 84 0.00 -10.80 -0.94
C ARG A 84 1.27 -11.02 -0.13
N ASN A 85 1.40 -10.34 1.00
CA ASN A 85 2.62 -10.31 1.82
C ASN A 85 3.84 -9.88 1.01
N TRP A 86 3.68 -8.81 0.22
CA TRP A 86 4.73 -8.27 -0.63
C TRP A 86 5.13 -6.86 -0.19
N VAL A 87 6.40 -6.55 -0.43
CA VAL A 87 6.95 -5.21 -0.27
C VAL A 87 7.67 -4.80 -1.56
N VAL A 88 7.58 -3.53 -1.90
CA VAL A 88 8.32 -2.92 -3.00
C VAL A 88 9.41 -2.06 -2.39
N VAL A 89 10.64 -2.27 -2.82
CA VAL A 89 11.82 -1.57 -2.31
C VAL A 89 12.39 -0.68 -3.41
N GLU A 90 12.72 0.52 -3.06
CA GLU A 90 13.25 1.53 -3.95
C GLU A 90 14.54 1.07 -4.65
N ASN A 91 14.59 1.21 -5.97
CA ASN A 91 15.72 0.88 -6.84
C ASN A 91 16.21 -0.58 -6.78
N LEU A 92 15.49 -1.47 -6.09
CA LEU A 92 15.84 -2.88 -5.98
C LEU A 92 14.83 -3.77 -6.68
N ASN A 93 15.29 -4.94 -7.13
CA ASN A 93 14.49 -5.90 -7.88
C ASN A 93 13.80 -5.28 -9.12
N THR A 94 14.51 -4.37 -9.80
CA THR A 94 13.97 -3.64 -10.95
C THR A 94 13.87 -4.51 -12.20
N HIS A 95 12.91 -4.20 -13.04
CA HIS A 95 12.74 -4.75 -14.38
C HIS A 95 12.39 -3.63 -15.35
N PHE A 96 12.71 -3.83 -16.61
CA PHE A 96 12.38 -2.87 -17.65
C PHE A 96 10.94 -3.05 -18.11
N ARG A 97 10.16 -1.99 -18.00
CA ARG A 97 8.79 -1.90 -18.50
C ARG A 97 8.76 -0.94 -19.68
N TYR A 98 8.18 -1.40 -20.79
CA TYR A 98 7.99 -0.58 -21.98
C TYR A 98 6.76 0.30 -21.81
N VAL A 99 6.93 1.60 -21.89
CA VAL A 99 5.89 2.59 -21.58
C VAL A 99 5.83 3.66 -22.68
N GLY A 100 4.64 4.24 -22.88
CA GLY A 100 4.44 5.45 -23.67
C GLY A 100 4.41 5.22 -25.19
N LYS A 101 4.21 3.98 -25.67
CA LYS A 101 3.97 3.78 -27.10
C LYS A 101 2.62 4.38 -27.49
N SER A 102 2.66 5.42 -28.34
CA SER A 102 1.46 6.08 -28.86
C SER A 102 1.74 6.60 -30.26
N GLY A 103 0.91 6.22 -31.24
CA GLY A 103 1.02 6.69 -32.62
C GLY A 103 2.45 6.67 -33.20
N SER A 104 2.99 7.84 -33.43
CA SER A 104 4.35 8.06 -33.94
C SER A 104 5.46 7.86 -32.92
N TYR A 105 5.16 7.92 -31.62
CA TYR A 105 6.16 7.73 -30.56
C TYR A 105 6.41 6.26 -30.26
N ARG A 106 7.66 5.85 -30.39
CA ARG A 106 8.06 4.45 -30.17
C ARG A 106 7.87 3.98 -28.73
N GLY A 107 7.87 4.88 -27.75
CA GLY A 107 7.91 4.56 -26.34
C GLY A 107 9.34 4.32 -25.83
N THR A 108 9.48 4.13 -24.52
CA THR A 108 10.76 3.92 -23.89
C THR A 108 10.69 2.80 -22.82
N TYR A 109 11.85 2.24 -22.50
CA TYR A 109 11.99 1.28 -21.41
C TYR A 109 12.31 2.03 -20.12
N VAL A 110 11.46 1.85 -19.11
CA VAL A 110 11.62 2.46 -17.80
C VAL A 110 11.87 1.35 -16.78
N PRO A 111 12.94 1.45 -15.95
CA PRO A 111 13.13 0.55 -14.84
C PRO A 111 12.00 0.74 -13.83
N SER A 112 11.39 -0.36 -13.43
CA SER A 112 10.31 -0.35 -12.44
C SER A 112 10.61 -1.39 -11.39
N GLU A 113 10.37 -1.05 -10.14
CA GLU A 113 10.57 -1.99 -9.03
C GLU A 113 9.50 -3.08 -9.07
N ALA A 114 9.94 -4.30 -8.88
CA ALA A 114 9.07 -5.45 -8.72
C ALA A 114 8.92 -5.80 -7.24
N PRO A 115 7.74 -6.26 -6.80
CA PRO A 115 7.53 -6.63 -5.41
C PRO A 115 8.39 -7.83 -5.01
N LEU A 116 8.86 -7.80 -3.77
CA LEU A 116 9.58 -8.86 -3.10
C LEU A 116 8.66 -9.56 -2.10
N LEU A 117 8.86 -10.86 -1.92
CA LEU A 117 8.19 -11.61 -0.85
C LEU A 117 8.74 -11.15 0.51
N LEU A 118 7.88 -11.11 1.51
CA LEU A 118 8.25 -10.71 2.86
C LEU A 118 9.37 -11.57 3.44
N ASN A 119 9.37 -12.87 3.14
CA ASN A 119 10.43 -13.80 3.58
C ASN A 119 11.80 -13.56 2.92
N HIS A 120 11.85 -12.74 1.87
CA HIS A 120 13.08 -12.38 1.18
C HIS A 120 13.64 -11.03 1.62
N VAL A 121 13.06 -10.43 2.64
CA VAL A 121 13.41 -9.10 3.11
C VAL A 121 13.49 -9.10 4.63
N ALA A 122 14.47 -8.42 5.20
CA ALA A 122 14.60 -8.21 6.63
C ALA A 122 14.67 -6.71 6.94
N LEU A 123 14.11 -6.31 8.08
CA LEU A 123 14.30 -4.96 8.60
C LEU A 123 15.75 -4.73 8.98
N VAL A 124 16.23 -3.54 8.77
CA VAL A 124 17.58 -3.13 9.14
C VAL A 124 17.53 -2.41 10.47
N ASP A 125 18.36 -2.85 11.39
CA ASP A 125 18.54 -2.17 12.67
C ASP A 125 19.22 -0.82 12.44
N PRO A 126 18.67 0.28 12.93
CA PRO A 126 19.24 1.62 12.70
C PRO A 126 20.59 1.83 13.37
N THR A 127 20.95 1.01 14.35
CA THR A 127 22.18 1.18 15.13
C THR A 127 23.42 0.70 14.39
N ASP A 128 23.38 -0.50 13.84
CA ASP A 128 24.54 -1.13 13.20
C ASP A 128 24.31 -1.45 11.73
N ARG A 129 23.13 -1.10 11.22
CA ARG A 129 22.72 -1.31 9.83
C ARG A 129 22.79 -2.77 9.36
N GLN A 130 22.54 -3.69 10.27
CA GLN A 130 22.48 -5.12 9.98
C GLN A 130 21.03 -5.61 9.92
N PRO A 131 20.73 -6.62 9.08
CA PRO A 131 19.39 -7.20 9.03
C PRO A 131 19.05 -7.88 10.35
N THR A 132 17.81 -7.72 10.80
CA THR A 132 17.31 -8.28 12.05
C THR A 132 15.89 -8.75 11.92
N SER A 133 15.54 -9.76 12.71
CA SER A 133 14.15 -10.12 12.96
C SER A 133 13.57 -9.21 14.04
N VAL A 134 12.27 -8.99 13.96
CA VAL A 134 11.57 -8.01 14.81
C VAL A 134 10.44 -8.68 15.55
N GLU A 135 10.29 -8.30 16.81
CA GLU A 135 9.17 -8.67 17.67
C GLU A 135 8.42 -7.43 18.13
N TRP A 136 7.11 -7.58 18.33
CA TRP A 136 6.27 -6.53 18.89
C TRP A 136 6.31 -6.61 20.43
N ARG A 137 6.62 -5.49 21.06
CA ARG A 137 6.60 -5.32 22.52
C ARG A 137 5.84 -4.06 22.90
N TYR A 138 5.54 -3.89 24.15
CA TYR A 138 4.89 -2.72 24.71
C TYR A 138 5.87 -1.97 25.59
N THR A 139 5.85 -0.64 25.49
CA THR A 139 6.58 0.25 26.40
C THR A 139 5.85 0.34 27.74
N GLU A 140 6.47 0.95 28.74
CA GLU A 140 5.85 1.22 30.03
C GLU A 140 4.61 2.12 29.91
N GLU A 141 4.56 2.98 28.89
CA GLU A 141 3.44 3.85 28.55
C GLU A 141 2.29 3.11 27.82
N GLY A 142 2.47 1.82 27.53
CA GLY A 142 1.48 1.01 26.80
C GLY A 142 1.55 1.14 25.28
N GLU A 143 2.51 1.86 24.74
CA GLU A 143 2.69 1.95 23.29
C GLU A 143 3.30 0.68 22.70
N ARG A 144 2.76 0.26 21.57
CA ARG A 144 3.24 -0.91 20.86
C ARG A 144 4.38 -0.56 19.92
N VAL A 145 5.56 -1.11 20.18
CA VAL A 145 6.81 -0.82 19.47
C VAL A 145 7.41 -2.08 18.84
N ARG A 146 8.16 -1.88 17.76
CA ARG A 146 8.96 -2.94 17.13
C ARG A 146 10.33 -2.99 17.79
N VAL A 147 10.75 -4.15 18.23
CA VAL A 147 12.04 -4.37 18.88
C VAL A 147 12.88 -5.32 18.06
N SER A 148 14.13 -4.96 17.82
CA SER A 148 15.13 -5.82 17.19
C SER A 148 15.44 -7.01 18.10
N LEU A 149 15.30 -8.23 17.60
CA LEU A 149 15.67 -9.42 18.38
C LEU A 149 17.17 -9.53 18.63
N ARG A 150 17.98 -8.93 17.76
CA ARG A 150 19.42 -9.02 17.84
C ARG A 150 20.04 -8.03 18.84
N THR A 151 19.57 -6.79 18.84
CA THR A 151 20.12 -5.73 19.70
C THR A 151 19.23 -5.35 20.88
N GLY A 152 17.96 -5.78 20.87
CA GLY A 152 16.98 -5.38 21.87
C GLY A 152 16.49 -3.94 21.73
N ARG A 153 16.89 -3.23 20.69
CA ARG A 153 16.53 -1.82 20.49
C ARG A 153 15.23 -1.63 19.74
N ILE A 154 14.58 -0.52 20.01
CA ILE A 154 13.33 -0.15 19.34
C ILE A 154 13.63 0.33 17.93
N ILE A 155 12.92 -0.23 16.94
CA ILE A 155 12.93 0.23 15.57
C ILE A 155 11.69 1.13 15.40
N PRO A 156 11.85 2.46 15.30
CA PRO A 156 10.73 3.36 15.21
C PRO A 156 9.94 3.15 13.91
N LYS A 157 8.64 3.39 13.95
CA LYS A 157 7.86 3.47 12.72
C LYS A 157 8.27 4.70 11.94
N PRO A 158 8.51 4.60 10.62
CA PRO A 158 8.86 5.76 9.83
C PRO A 158 7.71 6.76 9.80
N VAL A 159 8.04 8.03 9.87
CA VAL A 159 7.06 9.12 9.72
C VAL A 159 6.64 9.16 8.25
N PHE A 160 5.34 9.10 8.02
CA PHE A 160 4.79 9.18 6.68
C PHE A 160 4.84 10.63 6.19
N GLN A 161 5.70 10.90 5.23
CA GLN A 161 5.68 12.18 4.53
C GLN A 161 4.52 12.19 3.53
N ARG A 162 3.61 13.12 3.70
CA ARG A 162 2.51 13.35 2.77
C ARG A 162 3.08 13.88 1.44
N ARG A 163 2.50 13.42 0.33
CA ARG A 163 2.92 13.87 -1.02
C ARG A 163 2.07 15.03 -1.55
N ASP A 164 1.12 15.47 -0.78
CA ASP A 164 0.21 16.57 -1.12
C ASP A 164 0.83 17.96 -0.92
N GLY A 165 2.07 18.02 -0.44
CA GLY A 165 2.76 19.29 -0.14
C GLY A 165 2.25 20.00 1.11
N ILE A 166 1.27 19.43 1.82
CA ILE A 166 0.73 19.99 3.05
C ILE A 166 1.60 19.54 4.21
N ILE A 167 2.18 20.49 4.92
CA ILE A 167 2.96 20.25 6.14
C ILE A 167 2.08 20.65 7.32
N PRO A 168 1.57 19.69 8.14
CA PRO A 168 0.63 19.98 9.22
C PRO A 168 1.17 21.01 10.23
N GLU A 169 2.48 21.00 10.49
CA GLU A 169 3.14 21.92 11.40
C GLU A 169 3.20 23.36 10.90
N GLN A 170 3.08 23.56 9.58
CA GLN A 170 3.08 24.87 8.94
C GLN A 170 1.67 25.33 8.55
N TRP A 171 0.67 24.52 8.83
CA TRP A 171 -0.72 24.86 8.56
C TRP A 171 -1.14 26.06 9.42
N LYS A 172 -1.68 27.06 8.75
CA LYS A 172 -2.30 28.21 9.41
C LYS A 172 -3.71 28.33 8.88
N ASP A 173 -4.67 28.42 9.76
CA ASP A 173 -6.06 28.64 9.40
C ASP A 173 -6.21 29.97 8.68
N GLY A 174 -6.90 29.96 7.56
CA GLY A 174 -7.23 31.15 6.80
C GLY A 174 -8.48 31.83 7.38
N PRO A 175 -8.74 33.08 6.99
CA PRO A 175 -9.91 33.82 7.50
C PRO A 175 -11.26 33.25 7.05
N LYS A 176 -11.26 32.28 6.14
CA LYS A 176 -12.45 31.56 5.64
C LYS A 176 -12.53 30.12 6.10
N ASP A 177 -11.56 29.65 6.86
CA ASP A 177 -11.56 28.29 7.38
C ASP A 177 -12.43 28.19 8.63
N THR A 178 -13.06 27.05 8.81
CA THR A 178 -13.82 26.74 10.02
C THR A 178 -12.86 26.43 11.15
N SER A 179 -13.02 27.05 12.31
CA SER A 179 -12.20 26.75 13.48
C SER A 179 -12.42 25.31 13.95
N ALA A 180 -11.43 24.74 14.66
CA ALA A 180 -11.55 23.39 15.19
C ALA A 180 -12.69 23.29 16.20
N ASP A 181 -12.94 24.34 16.97
CA ASP A 181 -13.99 24.41 17.98
C ASP A 181 -15.37 24.43 17.30
N ASP A 182 -15.56 25.24 16.25
CA ASP A 182 -16.78 25.27 15.46
C ASP A 182 -17.06 23.95 14.73
N ALA A 183 -16.00 23.27 14.26
CA ALA A 183 -16.13 21.96 13.59
C ALA A 183 -16.49 20.81 14.55
N LEU A 184 -16.12 20.93 15.83
CA LEU A 184 -16.40 19.95 16.88
C LEU A 184 -17.70 20.23 17.63
N GLU A 185 -18.29 21.41 17.44
CA GLU A 185 -19.55 21.77 18.07
C GLU A 185 -20.66 20.86 17.58
N ARG A 186 -21.40 20.30 18.53
CA ARG A 186 -22.60 19.53 18.23
C ARG A 186 -23.79 20.47 17.98
N THR A 187 -23.98 20.83 16.72
CA THR A 187 -25.09 21.69 16.31
C THR A 187 -26.41 20.93 16.12
N TYR A 188 -26.30 19.61 15.86
CA TYR A 188 -27.49 18.77 15.68
C TYR A 188 -27.95 18.17 16.99
N VAL A 189 -29.22 18.49 17.36
CA VAL A 189 -29.95 17.85 18.47
C VAL A 189 -30.94 16.89 17.84
N PRO A 190 -30.80 15.56 18.03
CA PRO A 190 -31.69 14.59 17.43
C PRO A 190 -33.13 14.78 18.01
N SER A 191 -34.12 14.92 17.16
CA SER A 191 -35.51 14.96 17.51
C SER A 191 -36.26 13.78 16.87
N LEU A 192 -37.46 13.48 17.37
CA LEU A 192 -38.37 12.49 16.78
C LEU A 192 -39.11 13.04 15.54
N LYS A 193 -38.92 14.33 15.24
CA LYS A 193 -39.52 15.00 14.09
C LYS A 193 -38.70 14.71 12.83
N THR A 194 -39.38 14.71 11.70
CA THR A 194 -38.68 14.63 10.41
C THR A 194 -38.01 15.97 10.10
N PHE A 195 -36.93 15.92 9.29
CA PHE A 195 -36.24 17.14 8.84
C PHE A 195 -37.19 18.19 8.23
N GLN A 196 -38.22 17.75 7.51
CA GLN A 196 -39.21 18.61 6.91
C GLN A 196 -40.07 19.31 7.99
N GLU A 197 -40.46 18.59 9.03
CA GLU A 197 -41.23 19.14 10.15
C GLU A 197 -40.42 20.15 10.97
N GLU A 198 -39.11 19.90 11.15
CA GLU A 198 -38.21 20.84 11.82
C GLU A 198 -38.09 22.17 11.06
N ILE A 199 -37.91 22.10 9.72
CA ILE A 199 -37.85 23.29 8.87
C ILE A 199 -39.19 24.07 8.93
N MET A 200 -40.31 23.37 8.84
CA MET A 200 -41.63 24.01 8.88
C MET A 200 -41.87 24.71 10.22
N GLU A 201 -41.48 24.05 11.32
CA GLU A 201 -41.57 24.65 12.66
C GLU A 201 -40.64 25.88 12.79
N ALA A 202 -39.43 25.81 12.33
CA ALA A 202 -38.48 26.93 12.32
C ALA A 202 -38.98 28.13 11.49
N MET A 203 -39.70 27.87 10.40
CA MET A 203 -40.28 28.87 9.52
C MET A 203 -41.68 29.31 9.96
N GLY A 204 -42.26 28.73 11.02
CA GLY A 204 -43.62 29.03 11.48
C GLY A 204 -44.72 28.58 10.51
N ILE A 205 -44.42 27.61 9.65
CA ILE A 205 -45.36 27.09 8.67
C ILE A 205 -46.20 25.99 9.33
N VAL A 206 -47.51 26.25 9.51
CA VAL A 206 -48.44 25.24 9.97
C VAL A 206 -49.12 24.60 8.77
N GLU A 207 -48.87 23.31 8.56
CA GLU A 207 -49.47 22.57 7.47
C GLU A 207 -50.85 22.04 7.89
N ASN A 208 -51.90 22.55 7.26
CA ASN A 208 -53.26 22.02 7.44
C ASN A 208 -53.45 20.78 6.55
N ARG A 209 -53.00 19.62 7.03
CA ARG A 209 -53.29 18.35 6.33
C ARG A 209 -54.75 17.96 6.57
N ARG A 210 -55.54 17.85 5.52
CA ARG A 210 -56.82 17.18 5.60
C ARG A 210 -56.59 15.71 5.92
N HIS A 211 -57.09 15.25 7.05
CA HIS A 211 -57.07 13.85 7.42
C HIS A 211 -57.85 13.06 6.32
N ARG A 212 -57.16 12.18 5.62
CA ARG A 212 -57.81 11.23 4.70
C ARG A 212 -57.81 9.88 5.41
N ASP A 213 -58.99 9.29 5.51
CA ASP A 213 -59.13 7.94 6.02
C ASP A 213 -58.36 6.99 5.05
N SER A 214 -57.48 6.19 5.62
CA SER A 214 -56.76 5.14 4.85
C SER A 214 -57.59 3.85 4.88
N PHE A 215 -58.04 3.42 3.74
CA PHE A 215 -58.72 2.14 3.60
C PHE A 215 -57.71 1.06 3.20
N TRP A 216 -57.66 0.00 4.00
CA TRP A 216 -56.90 -1.20 3.65
C TRP A 216 -57.85 -2.19 2.96
N TYR A 217 -57.50 -2.59 1.73
CA TYR A 217 -58.21 -3.62 0.97
C TYR A 217 -57.51 -4.95 1.13
#